data_d2482a579d2899add11e704a9c0e89bc
#
_entry.id   d2482a579d2899add11e704a9c0e89bc
#
_cell.length_a   1.000
_cell.length_b   1.000
_cell.length_c   1.000
_cell.angle_alpha   90.00
_cell.angle_beta   90.00
_cell.angle_gamma   90.00
#
_symmetry.space_group_name_H-M   'P 1'
#
loop_
_entity.id
_entity.type
_entity.pdbx_description
1 polymer ?
#
loop_
_entity_poly.entity_id
_entity_poly.type
_entity_poly.pdbx_seq_one_letter_code
_entity_poly.pdbx_strand_id
1 'polypeptide(L)'
;MVDGRGVPLSLVVSGANAHDSTLLGRALDARVVAAPKGVEQNVCLDAGFVGKEEEVTTRGCIPHIRPRGEEALEMVRNPDFKARRWVVECFHSWLNRYRKLIPRYEKTDLSHGGLLKLACAMVTLNKVIVIYG
;
A
#
# COMPACT_ATOMS: atom_id res chain seq x y z
N MET A 1 -1.47 -2.68 -0.25
CA MET A 1 -0.93 -1.73 -1.24
C MET A 1 -1.98 -0.69 -1.57
N VAL A 2 -1.60 0.56 -1.79
CA VAL A 2 -2.51 1.67 -2.14
C VAL A 2 -1.99 2.41 -3.37
N ASP A 3 -2.86 3.11 -4.07
CA ASP A 3 -2.46 4.03 -5.15
C ASP A 3 -1.93 5.37 -4.60
N GLY A 4 -1.53 6.29 -5.50
CA GLY A 4 -1.01 7.61 -5.11
C GLY A 4 -2.02 8.53 -4.41
N ARG A 5 -3.29 8.15 -4.30
CA ARG A 5 -4.36 8.87 -3.59
C ARG A 5 -4.81 8.15 -2.32
N GLY A 6 -4.20 7.01 -1.98
CA GLY A 6 -4.53 6.19 -0.81
C GLY A 6 -5.71 5.24 -1.02
N VAL A 7 -6.12 4.99 -2.27
CA VAL A 7 -7.13 3.97 -2.58
C VAL A 7 -6.50 2.59 -2.48
N PRO A 8 -7.06 1.65 -1.69
CA PRO A 8 -6.51 0.31 -1.57
C PRO A 8 -6.62 -0.48 -2.87
N LEU A 9 -5.49 -0.96 -3.37
CA LEU A 9 -5.38 -1.77 -4.58
C LEU A 9 -5.24 -3.25 -4.29
N SER A 10 -4.63 -3.60 -3.16
CA SER A 10 -4.52 -4.99 -2.71
C SER A 10 -4.46 -5.07 -1.19
N LEU A 11 -4.90 -6.20 -0.67
CA LEU A 11 -4.85 -6.53 0.75
C LEU A 11 -4.34 -7.97 0.90
N VAL A 12 -3.26 -8.11 1.65
CA VAL A 12 -2.71 -9.41 2.06
C VAL A 12 -2.68 -9.47 3.58
N VAL A 13 -3.22 -10.53 4.13
CA VAL A 13 -3.19 -10.82 5.57
C VAL A 13 -2.20 -11.94 5.81
N SER A 14 -1.38 -11.80 6.82
CA SER A 14 -0.39 -12.80 7.24
C SER A 14 -0.26 -12.81 8.75
N GLY A 15 0.38 -13.84 9.30
CA GLY A 15 0.73 -13.88 10.72
C GLY A 15 1.74 -12.77 11.06
N ALA A 16 1.71 -12.30 12.30
CA ALA A 16 2.57 -11.22 12.79
C ALA A 16 4.09 -11.53 12.73
N ASN A 17 4.45 -12.79 12.56
CA ASN A 17 5.82 -13.25 12.41
C ASN A 17 6.35 -13.19 10.97
N ALA A 18 5.49 -12.92 9.98
CA ALA A 18 5.92 -12.80 8.59
C ALA A 18 6.51 -11.40 8.34
N HIS A 19 7.70 -11.35 7.79
CA HIS A 19 8.31 -10.09 7.41
C HIS A 19 7.63 -9.50 6.17
N ASP A 20 7.33 -8.21 6.16
CA ASP A 20 6.58 -7.55 5.09
C ASP A 20 7.21 -7.74 3.70
N SER A 21 8.54 -7.77 3.63
CA SER A 21 9.27 -7.99 2.37
C SER A 21 8.98 -9.35 1.73
N THR A 22 8.57 -10.36 2.51
CA THR A 22 8.19 -11.69 1.99
C THR A 22 6.79 -11.70 1.37
N LEU A 23 5.99 -10.68 1.67
CA LEU A 23 4.62 -10.55 1.20
C LEU A 23 4.49 -9.65 -0.04
N LEU A 24 5.59 -9.03 -0.48
CA LEU A 24 5.59 -8.06 -1.58
C LEU A 24 5.00 -8.65 -2.86
N GLY A 25 5.50 -9.79 -3.32
CA GLY A 25 5.00 -10.43 -4.54
C GLY A 25 3.51 -10.74 -4.43
N ARG A 26 3.07 -11.32 -3.31
CA ARG A 26 1.64 -11.58 -3.07
C ARG A 26 0.79 -10.31 -3.09
N ALA A 27 1.31 -9.21 -2.56
CA ALA A 27 0.61 -7.93 -2.56
C ALA A 27 0.51 -7.33 -3.97
N LEU A 28 1.55 -7.49 -4.79
CA LEU A 28 1.55 -7.06 -6.18
C LEU A 28 0.60 -7.91 -7.04
N ASP A 29 0.57 -9.23 -6.82
CA ASP A 29 -0.28 -10.17 -7.58
C ASP A 29 -1.76 -10.07 -7.18
N ALA A 30 -2.05 -9.68 -5.93
CA ALA A 30 -3.41 -9.53 -5.41
C ALA A 30 -4.10 -8.21 -5.78
N ARG A 31 -3.55 -7.43 -6.72
CA ARG A 31 -4.19 -6.18 -7.18
C ARG A 31 -5.56 -6.46 -7.79
N VAL A 32 -6.58 -5.74 -7.31
CA VAL A 32 -7.97 -5.92 -7.77
C VAL A 32 -8.27 -5.13 -9.05
N VAL A 33 -7.39 -4.19 -9.41
CA VAL A 33 -7.53 -3.37 -10.63
C VAL A 33 -6.28 -3.56 -11.48
N ALA A 34 -6.50 -3.84 -12.77
CA ALA A 34 -5.42 -3.92 -13.74
C ALA A 34 -4.78 -2.54 -13.96
N ALA A 35 -3.48 -2.52 -14.18
CA ALA A 35 -2.79 -1.30 -14.58
C ALA A 35 -3.34 -0.76 -15.92
N PRO A 36 -3.51 0.55 -16.09
CA PRO A 36 -3.86 1.13 -17.37
C PRO A 36 -2.82 0.76 -18.44
N LYS A 37 -3.30 0.42 -19.64
CA LYS A 37 -2.41 0.06 -20.75
C LYS A 37 -1.55 1.27 -21.15
N GLY A 38 -0.26 1.03 -21.37
CA GLY A 38 0.68 2.05 -21.83
C GLY A 38 1.11 3.08 -20.76
N VAL A 39 0.72 2.87 -19.50
CA VAL A 39 1.13 3.72 -18.38
C VAL A 39 2.11 2.98 -17.50
N GLU A 40 3.28 3.56 -17.29
CA GLU A 40 4.29 3.02 -16.37
C GLU A 40 3.76 2.97 -14.93
N GLN A 41 3.95 1.83 -14.28
CA GLN A 41 3.50 1.61 -12.92
C GLN A 41 4.66 1.77 -11.96
N ASN A 42 4.68 2.87 -11.23
CA ASN A 42 5.71 3.17 -10.24
C ASN A 42 5.28 2.62 -8.87
N VAL A 43 6.15 1.82 -8.24
CA VAL A 43 5.93 1.23 -6.91
C VAL A 43 6.93 1.82 -5.93
N CYS A 44 6.42 2.65 -5.02
CA CYS A 44 7.23 3.27 -3.96
C CYS A 44 7.21 2.35 -2.73
N LEU A 45 8.38 1.95 -2.28
CA LEU A 45 8.58 1.06 -1.14
C LEU A 45 9.56 1.71 -0.14
N ASP A 46 9.45 1.34 1.12
CA ASP A 46 10.36 1.82 2.14
C ASP A 46 11.71 1.06 2.12
N ALA A 47 12.64 1.49 2.95
CA ALA A 47 13.98 0.91 3.06
C ALA A 47 13.98 -0.58 3.49
N GLY A 48 12.89 -1.08 4.09
CA GLY A 48 12.77 -2.49 4.45
C GLY A 48 12.66 -3.43 3.25
N PHE A 49 12.44 -2.87 2.05
CA PHE A 49 12.35 -3.64 0.79
C PHE A 49 13.60 -3.54 -0.08
N VAL A 50 14.70 -2.98 0.41
CA VAL A 50 15.99 -2.97 -0.31
C VAL A 50 16.37 -4.42 -0.67
N GLY A 51 16.78 -4.64 -1.93
CA GLY A 51 17.07 -5.97 -2.49
C GLY A 51 15.86 -6.71 -3.05
N LYS A 52 14.68 -6.04 -3.14
CA LYS A 52 13.44 -6.58 -3.72
C LYS A 52 13.06 -5.97 -5.07
N GLU A 53 13.98 -5.25 -5.69
CA GLU A 53 13.77 -4.54 -6.96
C GLU A 53 13.36 -5.51 -8.07
N GLU A 54 13.99 -6.68 -8.15
CA GLU A 54 13.71 -7.70 -9.16
C GLU A 54 12.27 -8.23 -9.03
N GLU A 55 11.78 -8.39 -7.81
CA GLU A 55 10.42 -8.87 -7.55
C GLU A 55 9.34 -7.89 -8.07
N VAL A 56 9.66 -6.60 -8.12
CA VAL A 56 8.81 -5.54 -8.67
C VAL A 56 8.92 -5.49 -10.20
N THR A 57 10.15 -5.52 -10.74
CA THR A 57 10.41 -5.40 -12.18
C THR A 57 9.88 -6.58 -12.98
N THR A 58 9.95 -7.80 -12.45
CA THR A 58 9.38 -9.01 -13.07
C THR A 58 7.85 -8.92 -13.25
N ARG A 59 7.19 -8.01 -12.51
CA ARG A 59 5.75 -7.74 -12.62
C ARG A 59 5.43 -6.51 -13.47
N GLY A 60 6.41 -6.02 -14.24
CA GLY A 60 6.25 -4.87 -15.14
C GLY A 60 6.09 -3.53 -14.42
N CYS A 61 6.59 -3.42 -13.20
CA CYS A 61 6.56 -2.20 -12.42
C CYS A 61 7.97 -1.63 -12.23
N ILE A 62 8.05 -0.31 -12.02
CA ILE A 62 9.30 0.41 -11.74
C ILE A 62 9.44 0.57 -10.23
N PRO A 63 10.45 -0.06 -9.58
CA PRO A 63 10.66 0.05 -8.15
C PRO A 63 11.28 1.41 -7.78
N HIS A 64 10.76 2.02 -6.75
CA HIS A 64 11.35 3.18 -6.08
C HIS A 64 11.58 2.84 -4.61
N ILE A 65 12.74 2.26 -4.33
CA ILE A 65 13.17 1.85 -2.99
C ILE A 65 14.33 2.76 -2.60
N ARG A 66 14.22 3.45 -1.47
CA ARG A 66 15.27 4.34 -0.99
C ARG A 66 15.82 3.87 0.35
N PRO A 67 17.15 3.76 0.49
CA PRO A 67 17.80 3.52 1.76
C PRO A 67 17.46 4.60 2.80
N ARG A 68 17.58 4.24 4.07
CA ARG A 68 17.35 5.19 5.17
C ARG A 68 18.33 6.36 5.08
N GLY A 69 17.81 7.58 5.18
CA GLY A 69 18.61 8.82 5.14
C GLY A 69 18.69 9.48 3.76
N GLU A 70 18.53 8.76 2.67
CA GLU A 70 18.57 9.37 1.32
C GLU A 70 17.38 10.29 1.05
N GLU A 71 16.21 10.03 1.64
CA GLU A 71 15.05 10.93 1.52
C GLU A 71 15.34 12.33 2.06
N ALA A 72 16.04 12.42 3.20
CA ALA A 72 16.41 13.71 3.80
C ALA A 72 17.38 14.48 2.90
N LEU A 73 18.34 13.78 2.29
CA LEU A 73 19.29 14.39 1.36
C LEU A 73 18.60 14.87 0.08
N GLU A 74 17.64 14.10 -0.42
CA GLU A 74 16.88 14.47 -1.62
C GLU A 74 15.95 15.66 -1.37
N MET A 75 15.31 15.76 -0.21
CA MET A 75 14.52 16.93 0.18
C MET A 75 15.36 18.23 0.19
N VAL A 76 16.65 18.12 0.56
CA VAL A 76 17.57 19.26 0.54
C VAL A 76 17.99 19.61 -0.89
N ARG A 77 18.17 18.61 -1.74
CA ARG A 77 18.61 18.80 -3.15
C ARG A 77 17.47 19.24 -4.07
N ASN A 78 16.27 18.76 -3.82
CA ASN A 78 15.09 19.01 -4.65
C ASN A 78 13.92 19.46 -3.77
N PRO A 79 13.66 20.77 -3.66
CA PRO A 79 12.55 21.31 -2.85
C PRO A 79 11.16 20.82 -3.30
N ASP A 80 11.02 20.41 -4.56
CA ASP A 80 9.75 19.87 -5.11
C ASP A 80 9.57 18.37 -4.83
N PHE A 81 10.59 17.72 -4.26
CA PHE A 81 10.52 16.32 -3.88
C PHE A 81 9.55 16.14 -2.71
N LYS A 82 8.51 15.36 -2.95
CA LYS A 82 7.54 14.96 -1.92
C LYS A 82 7.66 13.46 -1.68
N ALA A 83 8.14 13.09 -0.49
CA ALA A 83 8.08 11.71 -0.04
C ALA A 83 6.61 11.24 -0.01
N ARG A 84 6.28 10.19 -0.78
CA ARG A 84 4.88 9.69 -0.86
C ARG A 84 4.50 8.70 0.24
N ARG A 85 5.35 8.51 1.24
CA ARG A 85 5.11 7.59 2.37
C ARG A 85 3.86 7.95 3.16
N TRP A 86 3.57 9.24 3.30
CA TRP A 86 2.38 9.73 3.98
C TRP A 86 1.06 9.14 3.44
N VAL A 87 1.02 8.71 2.19
CA VAL A 87 -0.20 8.13 1.56
C VAL A 87 -0.59 6.83 2.25
N VAL A 88 0.38 5.97 2.56
CA VAL A 88 0.14 4.71 3.28
C VAL A 88 -0.25 4.99 4.73
N GLU A 89 0.39 5.96 5.38
CA GLU A 89 0.05 6.38 6.74
C GLU A 89 -1.37 6.93 6.82
N CYS A 90 -1.79 7.74 5.84
CA CYS A 90 -3.17 8.20 5.73
C CYS A 90 -4.15 7.04 5.58
N PHE A 91 -3.86 6.06 4.73
CA PHE A 91 -4.71 4.89 4.57
C PHE A 91 -4.86 4.11 5.88
N HIS A 92 -3.76 3.87 6.60
CA HIS A 92 -3.80 3.23 7.92
C HIS A 92 -4.64 4.05 8.92
N SER A 93 -4.48 5.37 8.92
CA SER A 93 -5.31 6.27 9.75
C SER A 93 -6.79 6.15 9.43
N TRP A 94 -7.18 6.00 8.15
CA TRP A 94 -8.58 5.80 7.77
C TRP A 94 -9.09 4.43 8.21
N LEU A 95 -8.30 3.36 8.10
CA LEU A 95 -8.65 2.04 8.61
C LEU A 95 -8.86 2.06 10.13
N ASN A 96 -8.07 2.81 10.87
CA ASN A 96 -8.19 2.92 12.33
C ASN A 96 -9.50 3.60 12.79
N ARG A 97 -10.23 4.27 11.90
CA ARG A 97 -11.60 4.77 12.20
C ARG A 97 -12.61 3.64 12.35
N TYR A 98 -12.34 2.48 11.77
CA TYR A 98 -13.17 1.28 11.92
C TYR A 98 -12.74 0.53 13.18
N ARG A 99 -13.32 0.91 14.34
CA ARG A 99 -12.92 0.42 15.67
C ARG A 99 -12.85 -1.09 15.81
N LYS A 100 -13.66 -1.84 15.05
CA LYS A 100 -13.66 -3.31 15.05
C LYS A 100 -12.40 -3.92 14.41
N LEU A 101 -11.60 -3.14 13.68
CA LEU A 101 -10.34 -3.60 13.09
C LEU A 101 -9.14 -3.45 14.04
N ILE A 102 -9.22 -2.54 15.03
CA ILE A 102 -8.11 -2.25 15.94
C ILE A 102 -7.82 -3.46 16.84
N PRO A 103 -8.77 -3.97 17.65
CA PRO A 103 -8.63 -5.27 18.31
C PRO A 103 -9.24 -6.34 17.41
N ARG A 104 -8.49 -7.42 17.21
CA ARG A 104 -8.99 -8.57 16.46
C ARG A 104 -9.89 -9.40 17.35
N TYR A 105 -11.20 -9.28 17.17
CA TYR A 105 -12.20 -10.11 17.86
C TYR A 105 -12.56 -11.38 17.07
N GLU A 106 -12.33 -11.37 15.76
CA GLU A 106 -12.68 -12.47 14.87
C GLU A 106 -11.78 -13.68 15.14
N LYS A 107 -12.42 -14.82 15.38
CA LYS A 107 -11.73 -16.09 15.64
C LYS A 107 -11.10 -16.69 14.38
N THR A 108 -11.63 -16.36 13.21
CA THR A 108 -11.15 -16.91 11.92
C THR A 108 -10.50 -15.85 11.07
N ASP A 109 -9.47 -16.23 10.31
CA ASP A 109 -8.80 -15.34 9.33
C ASP A 109 -9.77 -14.92 8.22
N LEU A 110 -10.73 -15.77 7.88
CA LEU A 110 -11.75 -15.48 6.86
C LEU A 110 -12.64 -14.31 7.30
N SER A 111 -13.14 -14.33 8.53
CA SER A 111 -14.00 -13.27 9.06
C SER A 111 -13.24 -11.96 9.20
N HIS A 112 -12.03 -12.00 9.75
CA HIS A 112 -11.17 -10.82 9.86
C HIS A 112 -10.82 -10.23 8.49
N GLY A 113 -10.42 -11.08 7.54
CA GLY A 113 -10.15 -10.68 6.16
C GLY A 113 -11.38 -10.08 5.46
N GLY A 114 -12.57 -10.60 5.75
CA GLY A 114 -13.85 -10.05 5.26
C GLY A 114 -14.09 -8.62 5.77
N LEU A 115 -13.88 -8.37 7.07
CA LEU A 115 -14.01 -7.03 7.67
C LEU A 115 -12.98 -6.05 7.09
N LEU A 116 -11.74 -6.47 6.91
CA LEU A 116 -10.71 -5.64 6.29
C LEU A 116 -11.08 -5.26 4.84
N LYS A 117 -11.57 -6.22 4.06
CA LYS A 117 -12.04 -5.95 2.69
C LYS A 117 -13.22 -4.98 2.66
N LEU A 118 -14.17 -5.13 3.59
CA LEU A 118 -15.30 -4.22 3.72
C LEU A 118 -14.83 -2.80 4.06
N ALA A 119 -13.91 -2.64 5.01
CA ALA A 119 -13.33 -1.34 5.35
C ALA A 119 -12.58 -0.72 4.16
N CYS A 120 -11.81 -1.51 3.40
CA CYS A 120 -11.17 -1.06 2.17
C CYS A 120 -12.20 -0.57 1.14
N ALA A 121 -13.31 -1.29 0.96
CA ALA A 121 -14.40 -0.90 0.06
C ALA A 121 -15.04 0.43 0.48
N MET A 122 -15.26 0.64 1.79
CA MET A 122 -15.78 1.90 2.32
C MET A 122 -14.81 3.07 2.14
N VAL A 123 -13.51 2.86 2.33
CA VAL A 123 -12.47 3.87 2.03
C VAL A 123 -12.51 4.23 0.56
N THR A 124 -12.58 3.23 -0.33
CA THR A 124 -12.66 3.44 -1.78
C THR A 124 -13.92 4.23 -2.16
N LEU A 125 -15.09 3.84 -1.64
CA LEU A 125 -16.35 4.53 -1.90
C LEU A 125 -16.30 5.99 -1.49
N ASN A 126 -15.79 6.30 -0.30
CA ASN A 126 -15.63 7.67 0.17
C ASN A 126 -14.71 8.48 -0.76
N LYS A 127 -13.66 7.88 -1.30
CA LYS A 127 -12.77 8.54 -2.27
C LYS A 127 -13.48 8.80 -3.61
N VAL A 128 -14.26 7.84 -4.09
CA VAL A 128 -15.05 8.01 -5.31
C VAL A 128 -16.06 9.15 -5.14
N ILE A 129 -16.77 9.20 -4.03
CA ILE A 129 -17.73 10.29 -3.74
C ILE A 129 -17.03 11.66 -3.71
N VAL A 130 -15.85 11.77 -3.10
CA VAL A 130 -15.10 13.04 -3.05
C VAL A 130 -14.60 13.47 -4.43
N ILE A 131 -14.32 12.52 -5.34
CA ILE A 131 -13.77 12.83 -6.66
C ILE A 131 -14.88 13.12 -7.69
N TYR A 132 -16.00 12.42 -7.61
CA TYR A 132 -17.07 12.43 -8.61
C TYR A 132 -18.43 12.89 -8.08
N GLY A 133 -18.59 13.08 -6.79
CA GLY A 133 -19.79 13.64 -6.14
C GLY A 133 -19.66 15.11 -6.00
#